data_6506c60363c8cbac02b420e212f797b0
#
_entry.id   6506c60363c8cbac02b420e212f797b0
#
_cell.length_a   1.000
_cell.length_b   1.000
_cell.length_c   1.000
_cell.angle_alpha   90.00
_cell.angle_beta   90.00
_cell.angle_gamma   90.00
#
_symmetry.space_group_name_H-M   'P 1'
#
loop_
_entity.id
_entity.type
_entity.pdbx_description
1 polymer ?
#
loop_
_entity_poly.entity_id
_entity_poly.type
_entity_poly.pdbx_seq_one_letter_code
_entity_poly.pdbx_strand_id
1 'polypeptide(L)'
;MNDEKEKGTSVFSKFFTVLGTVLCVILTPILILNCTLIVKSYLNKNAVPDVGGYSPMIVLSDSMFPNIEAGDLIICKKTAPENIQVGDVISFFDPASNTNNVVTHRVIEIKTAWDGALTWVTRGDANNADDSSPV
;
A
#
# COMPACT_ATOMS: atom_id res chain seq x y z
N MET A 1 -31.48 13.34 49.51
CA MET A 1 -30.44 14.09 48.76
C MET A 1 -29.23 13.23 48.36
N ASN A 2 -29.19 11.94 48.72
CA ASN A 2 -28.09 11.01 48.36
C ASN A 2 -28.40 10.14 47.13
N ASP A 3 -29.67 9.89 46.81
CA ASP A 3 -30.06 8.97 45.71
C ASP A 3 -29.82 9.51 44.30
N GLU A 4 -29.83 10.83 44.11
CA GLU A 4 -29.58 11.46 42.83
C GLU A 4 -28.08 11.44 42.44
N LYS A 5 -27.18 11.52 43.43
CA LYS A 5 -25.73 11.45 43.21
C LYS A 5 -25.27 10.05 42.78
N GLU A 6 -25.87 9.01 43.35
CA GLU A 6 -25.53 7.61 42.98
C GLU A 6 -26.02 7.25 41.57
N LYS A 7 -27.19 7.72 41.16
CA LYS A 7 -27.70 7.49 39.79
C LYS A 7 -26.87 8.19 38.74
N GLY A 8 -26.38 9.42 38.98
CA GLY A 8 -25.53 10.16 38.07
C GLY A 8 -24.18 9.48 37.82
N THR A 9 -23.54 8.98 38.86
CA THR A 9 -22.27 8.25 38.77
C THR A 9 -22.40 6.93 38.02
N SER A 10 -23.51 6.21 38.19
CA SER A 10 -23.78 4.93 37.48
C SER A 10 -23.99 5.12 35.97
N VAL A 11 -24.70 6.18 35.56
CA VAL A 11 -24.93 6.47 34.12
C VAL A 11 -23.64 6.90 33.43
N PHE A 12 -22.86 7.76 34.11
CA PHE A 12 -21.57 8.23 33.59
C PHE A 12 -20.54 7.08 33.44
N SER A 13 -20.48 6.21 34.44
CA SER A 13 -19.65 5.00 34.39
C SER A 13 -20.04 4.06 33.23
N LYS A 14 -21.33 3.81 33.04
CA LYS A 14 -21.83 2.98 31.92
C LYS A 14 -21.50 3.60 30.57
N PHE A 15 -21.64 4.93 30.44
CA PHE A 15 -21.28 5.64 29.21
C PHE A 15 -19.79 5.44 28.85
N PHE A 16 -18.88 5.64 29.82
CA PHE A 16 -17.45 5.41 29.57
C PHE A 16 -17.10 3.96 29.28
N THR A 17 -17.79 3.01 29.92
CA THR A 17 -17.59 1.59 29.65
C THR A 17 -18.01 1.25 28.20
N VAL A 18 -19.17 1.72 27.76
CA VAL A 18 -19.64 1.51 26.37
C VAL A 18 -18.70 2.16 25.37
N LEU A 19 -18.34 3.43 25.62
CA LEU A 19 -17.40 4.15 24.75
C LEU A 19 -16.04 3.43 24.64
N GLY A 20 -15.48 3.00 25.78
CA GLY A 20 -14.23 2.23 25.83
C GLY A 20 -14.33 0.92 25.07
N THR A 21 -15.44 0.18 25.24
CA THR A 21 -15.67 -1.07 24.51
C THR A 21 -15.75 -0.83 23.00
N VAL A 22 -16.49 0.17 22.56
CA VAL A 22 -16.60 0.51 21.13
C VAL A 22 -15.23 0.88 20.55
N LEU A 23 -14.45 1.71 21.27
CA LEU A 23 -13.09 2.05 20.86
C LEU A 23 -12.19 0.81 20.78
N CYS A 24 -12.22 -0.08 21.75
CA CYS A 24 -11.45 -1.31 21.72
C CYS A 24 -11.81 -2.20 20.51
N VAL A 25 -13.09 -2.36 20.21
CA VAL A 25 -13.56 -3.16 19.06
C VAL A 25 -13.07 -2.57 17.74
N ILE A 26 -12.98 -1.25 17.63
CA ILE A 26 -12.49 -0.58 16.40
C ILE A 26 -10.96 -0.59 16.33
N LEU A 27 -10.27 -0.29 17.43
CA LEU A 27 -8.82 -0.12 17.42
C LEU A 27 -8.05 -1.46 17.40
N THR A 28 -8.60 -2.52 17.99
CA THR A 28 -7.92 -3.84 18.04
C THR A 28 -7.66 -4.41 16.65
N PRO A 29 -8.62 -4.47 15.70
CA PRO A 29 -8.34 -4.96 14.35
C PRO A 29 -7.34 -4.07 13.59
N ILE A 30 -7.38 -2.76 13.79
CA ILE A 30 -6.41 -1.82 13.20
C ILE A 30 -4.99 -2.13 13.73
N LEU A 31 -4.86 -2.37 15.03
CA LEU A 31 -3.59 -2.73 15.64
C LEU A 31 -3.05 -4.06 15.11
N ILE A 32 -3.91 -5.08 15.02
CA ILE A 32 -3.54 -6.40 14.47
C ILE A 32 -3.06 -6.26 13.02
N LEU A 33 -3.76 -5.47 12.21
CA LEU A 33 -3.39 -5.19 10.83
C LEU A 33 -2.01 -4.53 10.75
N ASN A 34 -1.77 -3.46 11.53
CA ASN A 34 -0.48 -2.78 11.56
C ASN A 34 0.66 -3.72 12.02
N CYS A 35 0.45 -4.49 13.09
CA CYS A 35 1.43 -5.46 13.56
C CYS A 35 1.76 -6.50 12.47
N THR A 36 0.75 -6.99 11.76
CA THR A 36 0.95 -7.96 10.66
C THR A 36 1.79 -7.38 9.54
N LEU A 37 1.53 -6.13 9.13
CA LEU A 37 2.31 -5.44 8.10
C LEU A 37 3.76 -5.23 8.53
N ILE A 38 3.98 -4.80 9.79
CA ILE A 38 5.32 -4.60 10.34
C ILE A 38 6.11 -5.92 10.37
N VAL A 39 5.50 -7.01 10.84
CA VAL A 39 6.14 -8.32 10.90
C VAL A 39 6.46 -8.83 9.49
N LYS A 40 5.54 -8.72 8.54
CA LYS A 40 5.80 -9.09 7.14
C LYS A 40 6.93 -8.27 6.52
N SER A 41 6.97 -6.95 6.77
CA SER A 41 8.04 -6.07 6.31
C SER A 41 9.40 -6.46 6.87
N TYR A 42 9.44 -6.86 8.14
CA TYR A 42 10.69 -7.25 8.80
C TYR A 42 11.22 -8.61 8.31
N LEU A 43 10.31 -9.56 8.06
CA LEU A 43 10.67 -10.91 7.62
C LEU A 43 11.03 -10.97 6.13
N ASN A 44 10.39 -10.15 5.29
CA ASN A 44 10.59 -10.14 3.84
C ASN A 44 11.09 -8.77 3.36
N LYS A 45 12.36 -8.50 3.55
CA LYS A 45 12.99 -7.24 3.12
C LYS A 45 12.93 -7.00 1.60
N ASN A 46 12.75 -8.04 0.82
CA ASN A 46 12.70 -8.00 -0.65
C ASN A 46 11.27 -8.06 -1.21
N ALA A 47 10.26 -7.83 -0.38
CA ALA A 47 8.88 -7.81 -0.80
C ALA A 47 8.12 -6.64 -0.16
N VAL A 48 7.26 -6.00 -0.93
CA VAL A 48 6.34 -5.01 -0.38
C VAL A 48 5.34 -5.73 0.51
N PRO A 49 5.14 -5.28 1.77
CA PRO A 49 4.16 -5.90 2.66
C PRO A 49 2.76 -5.82 2.07
N ASP A 50 2.07 -6.95 2.05
CA ASP A 50 0.69 -7.04 1.55
C ASP A 50 -0.26 -7.62 2.61
N VAL A 51 -1.56 -7.31 2.44
CA VAL A 51 -2.67 -7.95 3.14
C VAL A 51 -3.64 -8.49 2.11
N GLY A 52 -3.74 -9.81 2.01
CA GLY A 52 -4.61 -10.44 1.02
C GLY A 52 -4.25 -10.14 -0.44
N GLY A 53 -2.97 -9.85 -0.73
CA GLY A 53 -2.49 -9.48 -2.05
C GLY A 53 -2.65 -7.99 -2.40
N TYR A 54 -3.01 -7.15 -1.43
CA TYR A 54 -3.10 -5.70 -1.59
C TYR A 54 -2.05 -5.00 -0.73
N SER A 55 -1.31 -4.06 -1.32
CA SER A 55 -0.26 -3.29 -0.66
C SER A 55 -0.59 -1.79 -0.72
N PRO A 56 -0.91 -1.15 0.42
CA PRO A 56 -1.03 0.30 0.48
C PRO A 56 0.35 0.96 0.43
N MET A 57 0.53 1.98 -0.39
CA MET A 57 1.77 2.74 -0.52
C MET A 57 1.48 4.23 -0.64
N ILE A 58 2.40 5.05 -0.13
CA ILE A 58 2.39 6.51 -0.32
C ILE A 58 3.33 6.86 -1.47
N VAL A 59 2.84 7.65 -2.40
CA VAL A 59 3.61 8.16 -3.54
C VAL A 59 4.55 9.26 -3.06
N LEU A 60 5.83 9.18 -3.41
CA LEU A 60 6.86 10.10 -2.94
C LEU A 60 7.31 11.12 -3.98
N SER A 61 6.92 10.97 -5.26
CA SER A 61 7.36 11.84 -6.36
C SER A 61 6.24 12.06 -7.36
N ASP A 62 6.37 13.12 -8.15
CA ASP A 62 5.41 13.50 -9.20
C ASP A 62 5.71 12.85 -10.56
N SER A 63 6.45 11.76 -10.62
CA SER A 63 6.79 11.09 -11.88
C SER A 63 5.57 10.59 -12.66
N MET A 64 4.43 10.44 -12.00
CA MET A 64 3.15 10.00 -12.58
C MET A 64 2.13 11.13 -12.72
N PHE A 65 2.56 12.40 -12.51
CA PHE A 65 1.68 13.55 -12.70
C PHE A 65 1.17 13.61 -14.16
N PRO A 66 -0.09 14.01 -14.43
CA PRO A 66 -1.11 14.47 -13.48
C PRO A 66 -2.00 13.34 -12.91
N ASN A 67 -1.75 12.09 -13.23
CA ASN A 67 -2.64 10.98 -12.86
C ASN A 67 -2.47 10.53 -11.40
N ILE A 68 -1.25 10.58 -10.90
CA ILE A 68 -0.90 10.26 -9.51
C ILE A 68 0.12 11.30 -9.05
N GLU A 69 -0.10 11.90 -7.87
CA GLU A 69 0.72 12.98 -7.33
C GLU A 69 1.47 12.54 -6.06
N ALA A 70 2.53 13.25 -5.72
CA ALA A 70 3.25 13.02 -4.47
C ALA A 70 2.32 13.27 -3.28
N GLY A 71 2.29 12.32 -2.33
CA GLY A 71 1.38 12.32 -1.18
C GLY A 71 0.13 11.47 -1.36
N ASP A 72 -0.17 11.01 -2.56
CA ASP A 72 -1.30 10.13 -2.80
C ASP A 72 -1.10 8.76 -2.13
N LEU A 73 -2.20 8.19 -1.63
CA LEU A 73 -2.27 6.82 -1.16
C LEU A 73 -2.76 5.93 -2.30
N ILE A 74 -1.91 5.05 -2.79
CA ILE A 74 -2.26 4.04 -3.78
C ILE A 74 -2.39 2.66 -3.14
N ILE A 75 -3.30 1.84 -3.68
CA ILE A 75 -3.48 0.46 -3.26
C ILE A 75 -3.12 -0.45 -4.43
N CYS A 76 -1.95 -1.07 -4.36
CA CYS A 76 -1.46 -1.97 -5.40
C CYS A 76 -1.95 -3.38 -5.17
N LYS A 77 -2.44 -4.02 -6.22
CA LYS A 77 -2.84 -5.42 -6.21
C LYS A 77 -1.72 -6.27 -6.79
N LYS A 78 -1.30 -7.31 -6.05
CA LYS A 78 -0.36 -8.29 -6.58
C LYS A 78 -0.99 -9.00 -7.77
N THR A 79 -0.31 -8.92 -8.92
CA THR A 79 -0.82 -9.43 -10.20
C THR A 79 0.21 -10.38 -10.80
N ALA A 80 -0.24 -11.45 -11.45
CA ALA A 80 0.64 -12.34 -12.18
C ALA A 80 1.16 -11.63 -13.45
N PRO A 81 2.42 -11.85 -13.84
CA PRO A 81 3.05 -11.21 -14.99
C PRO A 81 2.22 -11.28 -16.27
N GLU A 82 1.58 -12.40 -16.52
CA GLU A 82 0.81 -12.68 -17.74
C GLU A 82 -0.46 -11.80 -17.86
N ASN A 83 -0.90 -11.20 -16.76
CA ASN A 83 -2.09 -10.36 -16.73
C ASN A 83 -1.77 -8.87 -16.88
N ILE A 84 -0.48 -8.51 -16.96
CA ILE A 84 -0.06 -7.12 -17.13
C ILE A 84 -0.12 -6.75 -18.62
N GLN A 85 -0.74 -5.61 -18.91
CA GLN A 85 -0.93 -5.11 -20.28
C GLN A 85 -0.25 -3.76 -20.48
N VAL A 86 0.00 -3.41 -21.74
CA VAL A 86 0.44 -2.06 -22.10
C VAL A 86 -0.62 -1.05 -21.68
N GLY A 87 -0.19 0.01 -20.98
CA GLY A 87 -1.06 1.02 -20.40
C GLY A 87 -1.32 0.82 -18.90
N ASP A 88 -1.09 -0.37 -18.35
CA ASP A 88 -1.21 -0.59 -16.91
C ASP A 88 -0.17 0.21 -16.13
N VAL A 89 -0.56 0.68 -14.95
CA VAL A 89 0.36 1.26 -13.97
C VAL A 89 0.79 0.18 -13.02
N ILE A 90 2.10 -0.09 -12.97
CA ILE A 90 2.68 -1.12 -12.10
C ILE A 90 3.64 -0.52 -11.08
N SER A 91 3.70 -1.14 -9.91
CA SER A 91 4.70 -0.85 -8.88
C SER A 91 5.67 -2.03 -8.79
N PHE A 92 6.95 -1.73 -8.91
CA PHE A 92 8.01 -2.74 -8.98
C PHE A 92 9.25 -2.26 -8.22
N PHE A 93 10.14 -3.18 -7.86
CA PHE A 93 11.45 -2.83 -7.34
C PHE A 93 12.33 -2.36 -8.48
N ASP A 94 12.93 -1.17 -8.33
CA ASP A 94 13.81 -0.60 -9.35
C ASP A 94 15.05 -1.50 -9.55
N PRO A 95 15.20 -2.15 -10.72
CA PRO A 95 16.32 -3.02 -10.99
C PRO A 95 17.64 -2.27 -11.11
N ALA A 96 17.61 -0.96 -11.37
CA ALA A 96 18.81 -0.12 -11.45
C ALA A 96 19.29 0.35 -10.06
N SER A 97 18.48 0.17 -9.02
CA SER A 97 18.78 0.62 -7.65
C SER A 97 19.38 -0.51 -6.82
N ASN A 98 20.46 -0.22 -6.12
CA ASN A 98 21.01 -1.12 -5.09
C ASN A 98 20.22 -1.10 -3.78
N THR A 99 19.19 -0.27 -3.70
CA THR A 99 18.26 -0.17 -2.58
C THR A 99 16.90 -0.71 -3.02
N ASN A 100 16.15 -1.30 -2.10
CA ASN A 100 14.81 -1.84 -2.40
C ASN A 100 13.79 -0.71 -2.63
N ASN A 101 14.10 0.23 -3.52
CA ASN A 101 13.20 1.29 -3.90
C ASN A 101 12.07 0.74 -4.77
N VAL A 102 10.83 1.09 -4.42
CA VAL A 102 9.66 0.79 -5.25
C VAL A 102 9.38 1.98 -6.13
N VAL A 103 9.28 1.74 -7.41
CA VAL A 103 8.90 2.70 -8.45
C VAL A 103 7.51 2.35 -8.96
N THR A 104 6.70 3.38 -9.26
CA THR A 104 5.35 3.20 -9.83
C THR A 104 5.32 3.95 -11.15
N HIS A 105 5.28 3.21 -12.26
CA HIS A 105 5.30 3.75 -13.61
C HIS A 105 4.33 2.99 -14.52
N ARG A 106 4.07 3.56 -15.69
CA ARG A 106 3.18 2.96 -16.70
C ARG A 106 3.95 2.05 -17.65
N VAL A 107 3.37 0.89 -17.95
CA VAL A 107 3.86 -0.01 -18.98
C VAL A 107 3.60 0.59 -20.35
N ILE A 108 4.65 0.82 -21.13
CA ILE A 108 4.57 1.37 -22.49
C ILE A 108 4.86 0.33 -23.56
N GLU A 109 5.60 -0.72 -23.23
CA GLU A 109 5.91 -1.81 -24.14
C GLU A 109 6.10 -3.11 -23.35
N ILE A 110 5.69 -4.24 -23.94
CA ILE A 110 5.97 -5.58 -23.42
C ILE A 110 6.83 -6.29 -24.44
N LYS A 111 8.00 -6.76 -24.03
CA LYS A 111 8.91 -7.54 -24.84
C LYS A 111 8.88 -9.00 -24.40
N THR A 112 8.85 -9.89 -25.36
CA THR A 112 8.94 -11.32 -25.11
C THR A 112 10.29 -11.81 -25.64
N ALA A 113 11.10 -12.37 -24.74
CA ALA A 113 12.36 -12.99 -25.14
C ALA A 113 12.13 -14.31 -25.89
N TRP A 114 13.15 -14.82 -26.55
CA TRP A 114 13.09 -16.09 -27.31
C TRP A 114 12.76 -17.33 -26.45
N ASP A 115 13.01 -17.26 -25.14
CA ASP A 115 12.68 -18.27 -24.12
C ASP A 115 11.28 -18.11 -23.53
N GLY A 116 10.51 -17.10 -23.99
CA GLY A 116 9.17 -16.77 -23.50
C GLY A 116 9.15 -15.86 -22.27
N ALA A 117 10.30 -15.41 -21.76
CA ALA A 117 10.34 -14.46 -20.65
C ALA A 117 9.74 -13.11 -21.06
N LEU A 118 8.89 -12.56 -20.20
CA LEU A 118 8.29 -11.25 -20.39
C LEU A 118 9.17 -10.18 -19.73
N THR A 119 9.27 -9.04 -20.38
CA THR A 119 9.99 -7.86 -19.88
C THR A 119 9.16 -6.63 -20.20
N TRP A 120 8.99 -5.76 -19.22
CA TRP A 120 8.17 -4.55 -19.34
C TRP A 120 9.07 -3.32 -19.44
N VAL A 121 8.86 -2.52 -20.50
CA VAL A 121 9.42 -1.18 -20.58
C VAL A 121 8.43 -0.24 -19.95
N THR A 122 8.88 0.54 -18.98
CA THR A 122 8.05 1.43 -18.19
C THR A 122 8.49 2.88 -18.32
N ARG A 123 7.56 3.81 -18.03
CA ARG A 123 7.84 5.25 -18.01
C ARG A 123 6.86 5.96 -17.09
N GLY A 124 7.35 6.92 -16.31
CA GLY A 124 6.49 7.83 -15.56
C GLY A 124 5.70 8.76 -16.51
N ASP A 125 4.45 9.01 -16.18
CA ASP A 125 3.57 9.83 -17.05
C ASP A 125 4.10 11.26 -17.25
N ALA A 126 4.84 11.81 -16.29
CA ALA A 126 5.51 13.11 -16.38
C ALA A 126 6.93 13.02 -16.98
N ASN A 127 7.46 11.85 -17.25
CA ASN A 127 8.82 11.67 -17.73
C ASN A 127 8.90 11.77 -19.26
N ASN A 128 10.01 12.35 -19.76
CA ASN A 128 10.28 12.48 -21.19
C ASN A 128 11.02 11.29 -21.80
N ALA A 129 11.47 10.35 -20.97
CA ALA A 129 12.23 9.17 -21.40
C ALA A 129 11.73 7.93 -20.67
N ASP A 130 11.95 6.79 -21.31
CA ASP A 130 11.68 5.47 -20.73
C ASP A 130 12.66 5.17 -19.61
N ASP A 131 12.25 4.28 -18.70
CA ASP A 131 13.13 3.82 -17.64
C ASP A 131 14.34 3.07 -18.24
N SER A 132 15.51 3.32 -17.69
CA SER A 132 16.78 2.82 -18.25
C SER A 132 16.92 1.30 -18.15
N SER A 133 16.21 0.68 -17.24
CA SER A 133 16.24 -0.76 -16.99
C SER A 133 14.84 -1.34 -17.11
N PRO A 134 14.60 -2.30 -18.00
CA PRO A 134 13.33 -3.01 -18.07
C PRO A 134 13.09 -3.85 -16.81
N VAL A 135 11.83 -4.08 -16.49
CA VAL A 135 11.35 -4.85 -15.33
C VAL A 135 11.09 -6.30 -15.71
#